data_5eda57aab1341089b63ad600f2600825
#
_entry.id   5eda57aab1341089b63ad600f2600825
#
_cell.length_a   1.000
_cell.length_b   1.000
_cell.length_c   1.000
_cell.angle_alpha   90.00
_cell.angle_beta   90.00
_cell.angle_gamma   90.00
#
_symmetry.space_group_name_H-M   'P 1'
#
loop_
_entity.id
_entity.type
_entity.pdbx_description
1 polymer ?
#
loop_
_entity_poly.entity_id
_entity_poly.type
_entity_poly.pdbx_seq_one_letter_code
_entity_poly.pdbx_strand_id
1 'polypeptide(L)'
;MVYSTFNFVICEREPNLFLQQGQASKLLIKDQKVTGVETQFGVQYLGKTVIITTGTFLRGLMHIGKSQSSGGRAGESAAMGLSSSLKEIGLKLGRLKTGTPPRILKKSIDFSKTETQPGDEPVPYFSYWKDDLFHVEHSGIQSSDIGHSSGKYPPGSILDKMGGQLKCQITQTTKKTAEIIRKNLHMSPMYSGIIEGTGPRYCPSIEDKIVRFEDKETHQVFLEPEGIATDEYYINGFSTSLPFEVQVDLIQSIQGLESAEILRPAYAVEYDFVDPRE
;
A
#
# COMPACT_ATOMS: atom_id res chain seq x y z
N MET A 1 -10.73 -4.47 4.35
CA MET A 1 -12.14 -4.12 4.12
C MET A 1 -12.78 -3.42 5.33
N VAL A 2 -12.67 -3.93 6.56
CA VAL A 2 -13.26 -3.28 7.76
C VAL A 2 -12.75 -1.84 7.98
N TYR A 3 -11.45 -1.59 7.84
CA TYR A 3 -10.86 -0.26 8.05
C TYR A 3 -11.31 0.78 7.00
N SER A 4 -11.40 0.40 5.74
CA SER A 4 -11.87 1.30 4.68
C SER A 4 -13.36 1.65 4.84
N THR A 5 -14.19 0.67 5.20
CA THR A 5 -15.62 0.88 5.46
C THR A 5 -15.85 1.77 6.68
N PHE A 6 -15.05 1.59 7.74
CA PHE A 6 -15.14 2.40 8.95
C PHE A 6 -14.83 3.88 8.68
N ASN A 7 -13.72 4.16 8.01
CA ASN A 7 -13.35 5.53 7.65
C ASN A 7 -14.39 6.19 6.71
N PHE A 8 -14.95 5.43 5.78
CA PHE A 8 -15.99 5.91 4.89
C PHE A 8 -17.23 6.35 5.68
N VAL A 9 -17.71 5.53 6.62
CA VAL A 9 -18.85 5.85 7.48
C VAL A 9 -18.61 7.09 8.34
N ILE A 10 -17.40 7.27 8.88
CA ILE A 10 -17.05 8.49 9.64
C ILE A 10 -17.16 9.72 8.73
N CYS A 11 -16.57 9.67 7.55
CA CYS A 11 -16.63 10.78 6.59
C CYS A 11 -18.07 11.10 6.16
N GLU A 12 -18.91 10.09 5.92
CA GLU A 12 -20.31 10.29 5.55
C GLU A 12 -21.15 10.96 6.65
N ARG A 13 -20.76 10.77 7.92
CA ARG A 13 -21.45 11.36 9.07
C ARG A 13 -21.00 12.78 9.41
N GLU A 14 -19.91 13.24 8.80
CA GLU A 14 -19.39 14.59 9.05
C GLU A 14 -20.30 15.64 8.40
N PRO A 15 -20.95 16.57 9.15
CA PRO A 15 -22.03 17.43 8.67
C PRO A 15 -21.68 18.33 7.48
N ASN A 16 -20.41 18.71 7.32
CA ASN A 16 -19.97 19.65 6.27
C ASN A 16 -19.04 18.97 5.25
N LEU A 17 -19.05 17.63 5.18
CA LEU A 17 -18.25 16.84 4.25
C LEU A 17 -19.17 16.13 3.25
N PHE A 18 -18.93 16.38 1.96
CA PHE A 18 -19.66 15.74 0.86
C PHE A 18 -18.72 14.81 0.12
N LEU A 19 -18.98 13.51 0.18
CA LEU A 19 -18.23 12.51 -0.54
C LEU A 19 -18.81 12.35 -1.95
N GLN A 20 -17.95 12.52 -2.96
CA GLN A 20 -18.34 12.37 -4.37
C GLN A 20 -17.37 11.44 -5.08
N GLN A 21 -17.88 10.45 -5.78
CA GLN A 21 -17.10 9.59 -6.63
C GLN A 21 -16.86 10.26 -7.99
N GLY A 22 -15.62 10.37 -8.41
CA GLY A 22 -15.27 10.91 -9.72
C GLY A 22 -13.76 11.01 -9.91
N GLN A 23 -13.31 10.94 -11.14
CA GLN A 23 -11.91 11.12 -11.49
C GLN A 23 -11.70 12.58 -11.89
N ALA A 24 -10.95 13.33 -11.06
CA ALA A 24 -10.54 14.69 -11.38
C ALA A 24 -9.59 14.69 -12.58
N SER A 25 -9.89 15.52 -13.58
CA SER A 25 -9.11 15.64 -14.82
C SER A 25 -8.46 17.00 -15.00
N LYS A 26 -9.05 18.04 -14.41
CA LYS A 26 -8.60 19.41 -14.64
C LYS A 26 -8.85 20.31 -13.45
N LEU A 27 -7.93 21.25 -13.20
CA LEU A 27 -8.17 22.39 -12.31
C LEU A 27 -8.89 23.51 -13.07
N LEU A 28 -9.88 24.11 -12.43
CA LEU A 28 -10.54 25.30 -12.95
C LEU A 28 -9.79 26.53 -12.46
N ILE A 29 -9.27 27.32 -13.41
CA ILE A 29 -8.51 28.53 -13.12
C ILE A 29 -9.21 29.71 -13.75
N LYS A 30 -9.40 30.78 -12.98
CA LYS A 30 -9.91 32.07 -13.43
C LYS A 30 -9.09 33.18 -12.78
N ASP A 31 -8.62 34.13 -13.57
CA ASP A 31 -7.85 35.27 -13.10
C ASP A 31 -6.65 34.84 -12.22
N GLN A 32 -5.91 33.82 -12.65
CA GLN A 32 -4.77 33.20 -11.94
C GLN A 32 -5.11 32.60 -10.56
N LYS A 33 -6.38 32.36 -10.29
CA LYS A 33 -6.85 31.73 -9.05
C LYS A 33 -7.55 30.42 -9.35
N VAL A 34 -7.32 29.42 -8.50
CA VAL A 34 -8.09 28.19 -8.55
C VAL A 34 -9.55 28.49 -8.16
N THR A 35 -10.48 27.95 -8.90
CA THR A 35 -11.93 28.11 -8.66
C THR A 35 -12.66 26.79 -8.53
N GLY A 36 -11.95 25.65 -8.65
CA GLY A 36 -12.53 24.33 -8.51
C GLY A 36 -11.79 23.26 -9.28
N VAL A 37 -12.46 22.12 -9.45
CA VAL A 37 -11.98 20.99 -10.25
C VAL A 37 -13.07 20.55 -11.24
N GLU A 38 -12.65 19.94 -12.35
CA GLU A 38 -13.50 19.29 -13.32
C GLU A 38 -13.16 17.81 -13.40
N THR A 39 -14.18 16.96 -13.45
CA THR A 39 -14.01 15.52 -13.64
C THR A 39 -13.89 15.17 -15.12
N GLN A 40 -13.51 13.93 -15.41
CA GLN A 40 -13.42 13.40 -16.77
C GLN A 40 -14.76 13.43 -17.54
N PHE A 41 -15.89 13.53 -16.83
CA PHE A 41 -17.24 13.64 -17.41
C PHE A 41 -17.75 15.09 -17.50
N GLY A 42 -16.88 16.08 -17.26
CA GLY A 42 -17.23 17.50 -17.34
C GLY A 42 -18.02 18.04 -16.14
N VAL A 43 -18.18 17.24 -15.07
CA VAL A 43 -18.81 17.73 -13.83
C VAL A 43 -17.84 18.65 -13.11
N GLN A 44 -18.29 19.85 -12.77
CA GLN A 44 -17.48 20.87 -12.11
C GLN A 44 -17.86 20.99 -10.63
N TYR A 45 -16.87 20.94 -9.76
CA TYR A 45 -17.00 21.23 -8.35
C TYR A 45 -16.25 22.53 -8.05
N LEU A 46 -17.01 23.55 -7.67
CA LEU A 46 -16.45 24.88 -7.38
C LEU A 46 -15.98 24.98 -5.94
N GLY A 47 -14.85 25.64 -5.73
CA GLY A 47 -14.27 25.82 -4.40
C GLY A 47 -13.23 26.95 -4.39
N LYS A 48 -13.05 27.59 -3.24
CA LYS A 48 -12.04 28.62 -3.03
C LYS A 48 -10.62 28.06 -2.97
N THR A 49 -10.48 26.79 -2.62
CA THR A 49 -9.22 26.05 -2.50
C THR A 49 -9.39 24.65 -3.02
N VAL A 50 -8.31 24.05 -3.50
CA VAL A 50 -8.27 22.64 -3.93
C VAL A 50 -7.06 21.98 -3.28
N ILE A 51 -7.27 20.84 -2.63
CA ILE A 51 -6.23 20.03 -2.03
C ILE A 51 -6.08 18.78 -2.88
N ILE A 52 -4.86 18.52 -3.38
CA ILE A 52 -4.54 17.40 -4.26
C ILE A 52 -3.76 16.35 -3.47
N THR A 53 -4.31 15.15 -3.32
CA THR A 53 -3.73 14.04 -2.56
C THR A 53 -3.78 12.75 -3.37
N THR A 54 -3.21 12.79 -4.57
CA THR A 54 -3.35 11.76 -5.60
C THR A 54 -2.60 10.45 -5.31
N GLY A 55 -1.76 10.39 -4.29
CA GLY A 55 -0.97 9.20 -3.99
C GLY A 55 -0.15 8.76 -5.20
N THR A 56 -0.30 7.51 -5.62
CA THR A 56 0.41 6.89 -6.76
C THR A 56 -0.36 6.99 -8.08
N PHE A 57 -1.50 7.72 -8.13
CA PHE A 57 -2.41 7.68 -9.28
C PHE A 57 -2.08 8.71 -10.37
N LEU A 58 -1.31 9.76 -10.06
CA LEU A 58 -1.02 10.83 -11.02
C LEU A 58 -0.09 10.30 -12.14
N ARG A 59 -0.66 10.06 -13.33
CA ARG A 59 -0.03 9.33 -14.43
C ARG A 59 0.62 8.02 -13.97
N GLY A 60 -0.07 7.29 -13.09
CA GLY A 60 0.41 6.02 -12.56
C GLY A 60 0.67 4.99 -13.67
N LEU A 61 1.84 4.33 -13.61
CA LEU A 61 2.26 3.28 -14.54
C LEU A 61 2.86 2.14 -13.73
N MET A 62 2.21 0.98 -13.77
CA MET A 62 2.65 -0.22 -13.07
C MET A 62 3.58 -1.04 -13.95
N HIS A 63 4.58 -1.69 -13.33
CA HIS A 63 5.59 -2.51 -14.00
C HIS A 63 5.74 -3.87 -13.32
N ILE A 64 5.68 -4.94 -14.10
CA ILE A 64 6.04 -6.31 -13.73
C ILE A 64 6.95 -6.86 -14.84
N GLY A 65 8.24 -6.97 -14.57
CA GLY A 65 9.21 -7.24 -15.61
C GLY A 65 9.08 -6.24 -16.77
N LYS A 66 8.94 -6.73 -17.99
CA LYS A 66 8.74 -5.87 -19.18
C LYS A 66 7.29 -5.43 -19.39
N SER A 67 6.35 -5.99 -18.65
CA SER A 67 4.92 -5.65 -18.79
C SER A 67 4.62 -4.34 -18.09
N GLN A 68 3.83 -3.49 -18.75
CA GLN A 68 3.38 -2.20 -18.25
C GLN A 68 1.86 -2.11 -18.30
N SER A 69 1.27 -1.49 -17.29
CA SER A 69 -0.16 -1.23 -17.23
C SER A 69 -0.42 0.14 -16.60
N SER A 70 -1.27 0.95 -17.24
CA SER A 70 -1.71 2.22 -16.65
C SER A 70 -2.55 1.97 -15.40
N GLY A 71 -2.18 2.60 -14.30
CA GLY A 71 -2.87 2.50 -13.03
C GLY A 71 -2.00 2.98 -11.87
N GLY A 72 -2.61 3.51 -10.83
CA GLY A 72 -1.93 3.85 -9.59
C GLY A 72 -1.87 2.69 -8.61
N ARG A 73 -2.76 1.71 -8.80
CA ARG A 73 -2.89 0.47 -8.05
C ARG A 73 -3.50 -0.60 -8.95
N ALA A 74 -3.18 -1.86 -8.72
CA ALA A 74 -3.75 -2.96 -9.49
C ALA A 74 -5.28 -2.96 -9.44
N GLY A 75 -5.92 -2.91 -10.60
CA GLY A 75 -7.37 -2.82 -10.76
C GLY A 75 -7.96 -1.39 -10.71
N GLU A 76 -7.14 -0.35 -10.54
CA GLU A 76 -7.59 1.04 -10.44
C GLU A 76 -6.88 1.92 -11.48
N SER A 77 -7.66 2.73 -12.22
CA SER A 77 -7.15 3.56 -13.32
C SER A 77 -6.28 4.72 -12.84
N ALA A 78 -5.32 5.13 -13.66
CA ALA A 78 -4.49 6.31 -13.40
C ALA A 78 -5.23 7.62 -13.72
N ALA A 79 -4.91 8.69 -12.99
CA ALA A 79 -5.38 10.05 -13.27
C ALA A 79 -4.44 10.72 -14.30
N MET A 80 -4.82 10.68 -15.57
CA MET A 80 -3.98 11.17 -16.67
C MET A 80 -4.10 12.70 -16.89
N GLY A 81 -5.31 13.23 -16.89
CA GLY A 81 -5.59 14.63 -17.24
C GLY A 81 -5.06 15.64 -16.23
N LEU A 82 -5.10 15.32 -14.95
CA LEU A 82 -4.70 16.24 -13.89
C LEU A 82 -3.21 16.64 -13.96
N SER A 83 -2.34 15.72 -14.38
CA SER A 83 -0.91 16.06 -14.62
C SER A 83 -0.74 17.16 -15.66
N SER A 84 -1.50 17.12 -16.75
CA SER A 84 -1.46 18.15 -17.79
C SER A 84 -1.92 19.49 -17.23
N SER A 85 -3.00 19.49 -16.47
CA SER A 85 -3.54 20.69 -15.83
C SER A 85 -2.54 21.33 -14.83
N LEU A 86 -1.81 20.51 -14.07
CA LEU A 86 -0.74 21.00 -13.19
C LEU A 86 0.42 21.64 -13.94
N LYS A 87 0.81 21.08 -15.09
CA LYS A 87 1.84 21.68 -15.96
C LYS A 87 1.37 23.01 -16.58
N GLU A 88 0.11 23.10 -17.01
CA GLU A 88 -0.49 24.30 -17.58
C GLU A 88 -0.43 25.51 -16.63
N ILE A 89 -0.53 25.28 -15.32
CA ILE A 89 -0.40 26.34 -14.31
C ILE A 89 1.05 26.63 -13.91
N GLY A 90 2.03 25.98 -14.56
CA GLY A 90 3.45 26.27 -14.38
C GLY A 90 4.20 25.36 -13.42
N LEU A 91 3.55 24.38 -12.80
CA LEU A 91 4.24 23.45 -11.89
C LEU A 91 5.12 22.46 -12.66
N LYS A 92 6.32 22.24 -12.15
CA LYS A 92 7.25 21.24 -12.69
C LYS A 92 6.97 19.88 -12.08
N LEU A 93 6.66 18.91 -12.93
CA LEU A 93 6.44 17.55 -12.52
C LEU A 93 7.70 16.71 -12.71
N GLY A 94 8.05 15.97 -11.66
CA GLY A 94 9.01 14.89 -11.70
C GLY A 94 8.32 13.52 -11.64
N ARG A 95 9.13 12.46 -11.68
CA ARG A 95 8.66 11.07 -11.53
C ARG A 95 9.24 10.47 -10.25
N LEU A 96 8.37 9.85 -9.45
CA LEU A 96 8.77 8.97 -8.35
C LEU A 96 8.36 7.53 -8.64
N LYS A 97 9.04 6.60 -7.98
CA LYS A 97 8.75 5.17 -8.04
C LYS A 97 8.53 4.65 -6.62
N THR A 98 7.49 3.86 -6.45
CA THR A 98 7.30 3.01 -5.29
C THR A 98 7.03 1.57 -5.72
N GLY A 99 6.84 0.66 -4.77
CA GLY A 99 6.51 -0.73 -5.06
C GLY A 99 5.64 -1.34 -3.98
N THR A 100 5.00 -2.43 -4.33
CA THR A 100 4.26 -3.28 -3.39
C THR A 100 4.81 -4.69 -3.44
N PRO A 101 4.94 -5.40 -2.30
CA PRO A 101 5.29 -6.80 -2.29
C PRO A 101 4.11 -7.68 -2.72
N PRO A 102 4.36 -8.97 -3.00
CA PRO A 102 3.29 -9.91 -3.30
C PRO A 102 2.43 -10.19 -2.08
N ARG A 103 1.20 -10.67 -2.33
CA ARG A 103 0.33 -11.26 -1.33
C ARG A 103 0.30 -12.76 -1.55
N ILE A 104 0.44 -13.52 -0.48
CA ILE A 104 0.43 -14.98 -0.50
C ILE A 104 -0.72 -15.53 0.32
N LEU A 105 -1.08 -16.76 0.01
CA LEU A 105 -2.17 -17.48 0.67
C LEU A 105 -1.70 -18.03 2.02
N LYS A 106 -2.40 -17.72 3.10
CA LYS A 106 -2.10 -18.15 4.48
C LYS A 106 -1.84 -19.65 4.60
N LYS A 107 -2.72 -20.48 4.03
CA LYS A 107 -2.62 -21.95 4.14
C LYS A 107 -1.41 -22.56 3.42
N SER A 108 -0.72 -21.77 2.58
CA SER A 108 0.51 -22.18 1.88
C SER A 108 1.79 -21.79 2.63
N ILE A 109 1.68 -21.22 3.83
CA ILE A 109 2.80 -20.82 4.69
C ILE A 109 3.05 -21.92 5.73
N ASP A 110 4.29 -22.35 5.85
CA ASP A 110 4.73 -23.24 6.94
C ASP A 110 5.18 -22.40 8.14
N PHE A 111 4.23 -22.08 9.02
CA PHE A 111 4.48 -21.27 10.22
C PHE A 111 5.43 -21.93 11.23
N SER A 112 5.67 -23.24 11.14
CA SER A 112 6.62 -23.94 12.03
C SER A 112 8.06 -23.53 11.78
N LYS A 113 8.34 -22.94 10.60
CA LYS A 113 9.66 -22.44 10.17
C LYS A 113 9.83 -20.94 10.31
N THR A 114 8.85 -20.25 10.88
CA THR A 114 8.88 -18.79 11.08
C THR A 114 8.89 -18.44 12.56
N GLU A 115 9.34 -17.24 12.89
CA GLU A 115 9.31 -16.70 14.25
C GLU A 115 8.09 -15.82 14.44
N THR A 116 7.37 -16.01 15.55
CA THR A 116 6.19 -15.17 15.85
C THR A 116 6.62 -13.81 16.40
N GLN A 117 6.14 -12.74 15.76
CA GLN A 117 6.25 -11.36 16.23
C GLN A 117 4.94 -10.95 16.89
N PRO A 118 4.85 -10.92 18.22
CA PRO A 118 3.69 -10.39 18.92
C PRO A 118 3.63 -8.86 18.80
N GLY A 119 2.47 -8.28 19.09
CA GLY A 119 2.38 -6.84 19.31
C GLY A 119 2.90 -6.45 20.70
N ASP A 120 3.09 -5.15 20.91
CA ASP A 120 3.56 -4.61 22.18
C ASP A 120 2.52 -4.76 23.29
N GLU A 121 2.99 -4.96 24.53
CA GLU A 121 2.16 -4.98 25.75
C GLU A 121 2.73 -3.99 26.79
N PRO A 122 1.96 -3.01 27.24
CA PRO A 122 0.57 -2.70 26.85
C PRO A 122 0.48 -2.23 25.40
N VAL A 123 -0.69 -2.43 24.80
CA VAL A 123 -0.94 -2.03 23.39
C VAL A 123 -0.81 -0.52 23.26
N PRO A 124 0.09 0.02 22.44
CA PRO A 124 0.24 1.44 22.23
C PRO A 124 -0.91 1.98 21.34
N TYR A 125 -1.31 3.22 21.61
CA TYR A 125 -2.24 3.93 20.73
C TYR A 125 -1.48 4.63 19.62
N PHE A 126 -2.00 4.59 18.39
CA PHE A 126 -1.50 5.38 17.25
C PHE A 126 -2.07 6.80 17.22
N SER A 127 -3.02 7.11 18.13
CA SER A 127 -3.65 8.42 18.25
C SER A 127 -3.30 9.07 19.58
N TYR A 128 -3.16 10.40 19.58
CA TYR A 128 -3.06 11.20 20.81
C TYR A 128 -4.42 11.44 21.49
N TRP A 129 -5.52 11.08 20.83
CA TRP A 129 -6.85 11.17 21.39
C TRP A 129 -7.05 10.08 22.43
N LYS A 130 -7.53 10.44 23.62
CA LYS A 130 -7.91 9.47 24.64
C LYS A 130 -9.27 8.87 24.31
N ASP A 131 -9.54 7.69 24.86
CA ASP A 131 -10.73 6.88 24.57
C ASP A 131 -12.07 7.61 24.70
N ASP A 132 -12.16 8.61 25.58
CA ASP A 132 -13.39 9.38 25.86
C ASP A 132 -13.94 10.16 24.65
N LEU A 133 -13.12 10.39 23.62
CA LEU A 133 -13.50 11.12 22.41
C LEU A 133 -13.84 10.18 21.23
N PHE A 134 -13.59 8.89 21.34
CA PHE A 134 -13.86 7.90 20.31
C PHE A 134 -15.02 6.95 20.61
N HIS A 135 -15.79 7.20 21.65
CA HIS A 135 -17.09 6.57 21.83
C HIS A 135 -18.10 7.16 20.84
N VAL A 136 -17.85 6.95 19.55
CA VAL A 136 -18.93 7.00 18.59
C VAL A 136 -19.82 5.82 18.93
N GLU A 137 -20.98 6.08 19.52
CA GLU A 137 -22.03 5.08 19.68
C GLU A 137 -22.32 4.45 18.33
N HIS A 138 -21.77 3.26 18.10
CA HIS A 138 -22.12 2.44 16.97
C HIS A 138 -23.48 1.80 17.23
N SER A 139 -24.52 2.61 17.19
CA SER A 139 -25.89 2.13 17.09
C SER A 139 -26.08 1.42 15.74
N GLY A 140 -25.87 0.11 15.71
CA GLY A 140 -26.18 -0.69 14.52
C GLY A 140 -25.52 -2.06 14.39
N ILE A 141 -24.50 -2.36 15.17
CA ILE A 141 -23.96 -3.74 15.21
C ILE A 141 -24.35 -4.33 16.55
N GLN A 142 -25.28 -5.28 16.53
CA GLN A 142 -25.69 -5.98 17.74
C GLN A 142 -24.53 -6.85 18.24
N SER A 143 -24.30 -6.79 19.55
CA SER A 143 -23.22 -7.50 20.26
C SER A 143 -23.33 -9.05 20.22
N SER A 144 -24.34 -9.60 19.55
CA SER A 144 -24.56 -11.04 19.40
C SER A 144 -23.65 -11.71 18.36
N ASP A 145 -23.00 -10.93 17.45
CA ASP A 145 -22.26 -11.49 16.33
C ASP A 145 -20.73 -11.52 16.52
N ILE A 146 -20.24 -11.10 17.70
CA ILE A 146 -18.80 -10.97 17.93
C ILE A 146 -18.45 -11.66 19.26
N GLY A 147 -17.49 -12.57 19.17
CA GLY A 147 -17.05 -13.48 20.22
C GLY A 147 -16.84 -12.84 21.61
N HIS A 148 -16.79 -13.68 22.63
CA HIS A 148 -16.73 -13.29 24.04
C HIS A 148 -15.60 -12.28 24.34
N SER A 149 -15.95 -11.16 24.99
CA SER A 149 -14.99 -10.20 25.56
C SER A 149 -13.98 -10.93 26.44
N SER A 150 -12.69 -10.73 26.16
CA SER A 150 -11.60 -11.35 26.93
C SER A 150 -11.40 -10.70 28.31
N GLY A 151 -12.03 -9.56 28.54
CA GLY A 151 -11.81 -8.71 29.73
C GLY A 151 -10.43 -8.05 29.79
N LYS A 152 -9.55 -8.31 28.81
CA LYS A 152 -8.19 -7.76 28.76
C LYS A 152 -8.15 -6.36 28.10
N TYR A 153 -9.07 -6.09 27.20
CA TYR A 153 -9.14 -4.83 26.44
C TYR A 153 -10.42 -4.06 26.76
N PRO A 154 -10.47 -2.75 26.50
CA PRO A 154 -11.67 -1.96 26.73
C PRO A 154 -12.89 -2.58 26.04
N PRO A 155 -14.01 -2.77 26.76
CA PRO A 155 -15.20 -3.39 26.19
C PRO A 155 -15.68 -2.69 24.92
N GLY A 156 -15.94 -3.48 23.87
CA GLY A 156 -16.39 -2.96 22.57
C GLY A 156 -15.29 -2.41 21.66
N SER A 157 -14.04 -2.35 22.12
CA SER A 157 -12.89 -2.00 21.28
C SER A 157 -12.66 -3.04 20.20
N ILE A 158 -11.91 -2.67 19.14
CA ILE A 158 -11.52 -3.63 18.08
C ILE A 158 -10.75 -4.81 18.67
N LEU A 159 -9.82 -4.57 19.60
CA LEU A 159 -9.05 -5.62 20.24
C LEU A 159 -9.90 -6.56 21.09
N ASP A 160 -10.89 -6.00 21.80
CA ASP A 160 -11.85 -6.81 22.57
C ASP A 160 -12.68 -7.72 21.64
N LYS A 161 -13.23 -7.15 20.58
CA LYS A 161 -13.98 -7.89 19.55
C LYS A 161 -13.18 -8.96 18.83
N MET A 162 -11.87 -8.74 18.67
CA MET A 162 -10.96 -9.69 18.00
C MET A 162 -10.35 -10.73 18.94
N GLY A 163 -10.52 -10.56 20.25
CA GLY A 163 -9.83 -11.39 21.24
C GLY A 163 -8.33 -11.10 21.37
N GLY A 164 -7.86 -9.97 20.87
CA GLY A 164 -6.47 -9.52 20.99
C GLY A 164 -5.83 -9.04 19.71
N GLN A 165 -4.51 -8.84 19.76
CA GLN A 165 -3.71 -8.40 18.63
C GLN A 165 -3.46 -9.53 17.62
N LEU A 166 -3.44 -9.20 16.32
CA LEU A 166 -2.93 -10.10 15.29
C LEU A 166 -1.40 -10.17 15.38
N LYS A 167 -0.89 -11.39 15.27
CA LYS A 167 0.56 -11.64 15.29
C LYS A 167 1.09 -11.63 13.86
N CYS A 168 2.22 -10.98 13.65
CA CYS A 168 3.02 -11.12 12.44
C CYS A 168 3.96 -12.31 12.60
N GLN A 169 4.55 -12.76 11.49
CA GLN A 169 5.60 -13.76 11.49
C GLN A 169 6.86 -13.16 10.86
N ILE A 170 8.01 -13.56 11.36
CA ILE A 170 9.31 -13.17 10.84
C ILE A 170 9.94 -14.36 10.15
N THR A 171 10.48 -14.13 8.99
CA THR A 171 11.37 -15.04 8.26
C THR A 171 12.48 -14.24 7.60
N GLN A 172 13.28 -14.88 6.77
CA GLN A 172 14.42 -14.24 6.11
C GLN A 172 14.66 -14.82 4.73
N THR A 173 15.25 -14.00 3.86
CA THR A 173 15.76 -14.46 2.58
C THR A 173 16.91 -15.44 2.77
N THR A 174 17.22 -16.21 1.73
CA THR A 174 18.32 -17.17 1.72
C THR A 174 19.41 -16.78 0.71
N LYS A 175 20.54 -17.48 0.72
CA LYS A 175 21.54 -17.36 -0.35
C LYS A 175 20.96 -17.63 -1.73
N LYS A 176 20.05 -18.62 -1.82
CA LYS A 176 19.32 -18.94 -3.06
C LYS A 176 18.47 -17.76 -3.54
N THR A 177 17.80 -17.04 -2.62
CA THR A 177 17.05 -15.82 -2.96
C THR A 177 17.96 -14.78 -3.62
N ALA A 178 19.14 -14.53 -3.03
CA ALA A 178 20.10 -13.58 -3.59
C ALA A 178 20.65 -14.02 -4.96
N GLU A 179 20.91 -15.30 -5.15
CA GLU A 179 21.35 -15.86 -6.44
C GLU A 179 20.29 -15.69 -7.53
N ILE A 180 19.02 -15.98 -7.23
CA ILE A 180 17.90 -15.77 -8.14
C ILE A 180 17.80 -14.29 -8.56
N ILE A 181 17.90 -13.37 -7.60
CA ILE A 181 17.85 -11.92 -7.87
C ILE A 181 19.00 -11.51 -8.77
N ARG A 182 20.25 -11.85 -8.44
CA ARG A 182 21.43 -11.48 -9.24
C ARG A 182 21.34 -12.00 -10.67
N LYS A 183 20.91 -13.25 -10.85
CA LYS A 183 20.71 -13.85 -12.16
C LYS A 183 19.67 -13.12 -13.01
N ASN A 184 18.60 -12.62 -12.41
CA ASN A 184 17.47 -12.01 -13.09
C ASN A 184 17.44 -10.46 -12.99
N LEU A 185 18.49 -9.82 -12.47
CA LEU A 185 18.53 -8.38 -12.22
C LEU A 185 18.30 -7.56 -13.51
N HIS A 186 18.80 -8.07 -14.64
CA HIS A 186 18.62 -7.47 -15.97
C HIS A 186 17.15 -7.44 -16.44
N MET A 187 16.26 -8.21 -15.80
CA MET A 187 14.82 -8.23 -16.07
C MET A 187 14.04 -7.26 -15.18
N SER A 188 14.69 -6.67 -14.17
CA SER A 188 14.06 -5.67 -13.30
C SER A 188 13.93 -4.34 -14.05
N PRO A 189 12.72 -3.75 -14.12
CA PRO A 189 12.51 -2.44 -14.74
C PRO A 189 13.39 -1.32 -14.19
N MET A 190 13.74 -1.41 -12.90
CA MET A 190 14.67 -0.46 -12.25
C MET A 190 16.09 -0.56 -12.80
N TYR A 191 16.58 -1.77 -13.03
CA TYR A 191 17.97 -2.03 -13.44
C TYR A 191 18.16 -2.09 -14.95
N SER A 192 17.08 -2.28 -15.68
CA SER A 192 17.08 -2.23 -17.16
C SER A 192 16.88 -0.83 -17.75
N GLY A 193 16.66 0.20 -16.89
CA GLY A 193 16.43 1.57 -17.32
C GLY A 193 15.02 1.85 -17.88
N ILE A 194 14.08 0.93 -17.70
CA ILE A 194 12.67 1.13 -18.11
C ILE A 194 11.98 2.13 -17.18
N ILE A 195 12.25 2.06 -15.88
CA ILE A 195 11.75 3.00 -14.89
C ILE A 195 12.66 4.23 -14.85
N GLU A 196 12.10 5.39 -15.15
CA GLU A 196 12.80 6.69 -15.11
C GLU A 196 12.73 7.32 -13.71
N GLY A 197 11.70 7.01 -12.94
CA GLY A 197 11.46 7.54 -11.61
C GLY A 197 12.48 7.05 -10.58
N THR A 198 12.93 7.96 -9.71
CA THR A 198 13.74 7.59 -8.55
C THR A 198 12.86 7.12 -7.40
N GLY A 199 13.30 6.10 -6.65
CA GLY A 199 12.62 5.70 -5.42
C GLY A 199 12.74 6.78 -4.35
N PRO A 200 11.68 7.03 -3.54
CA PRO A 200 11.82 7.80 -2.33
C PRO A 200 12.84 7.13 -1.41
N ARG A 201 13.51 7.93 -0.57
CA ARG A 201 14.69 7.52 0.22
C ARG A 201 14.56 6.21 0.99
N TYR A 202 13.36 5.84 1.43
CA TYR A 202 13.11 4.68 2.30
C TYR A 202 12.23 3.60 1.67
N CYS A 203 12.21 3.49 0.34
CA CYS A 203 11.45 2.47 -0.38
C CYS A 203 12.36 1.60 -1.27
N PRO A 204 13.35 0.86 -0.68
CA PRO A 204 14.16 -0.06 -1.46
C PRO A 204 13.36 -1.29 -1.85
N SER A 205 13.53 -1.76 -3.08
CA SER A 205 13.10 -3.10 -3.48
C SER A 205 14.00 -4.17 -2.86
N ILE A 206 13.60 -5.43 -2.96
CA ILE A 206 14.49 -6.53 -2.50
C ILE A 206 15.74 -6.59 -3.36
N GLU A 207 15.65 -6.26 -4.66
CA GLU A 207 16.81 -6.14 -5.54
C GLU A 207 17.79 -5.09 -5.04
N ASP A 208 17.30 -3.90 -4.61
CA ASP A 208 18.12 -2.85 -4.04
C ASP A 208 18.85 -3.30 -2.77
N LYS A 209 18.16 -4.08 -1.93
CA LYS A 209 18.78 -4.61 -0.70
C LYS A 209 19.92 -5.58 -1.02
N ILE A 210 19.71 -6.50 -1.96
CA ILE A 210 20.71 -7.49 -2.35
C ILE A 210 21.92 -6.84 -3.04
N VAL A 211 21.70 -5.78 -3.84
CA VAL A 211 22.79 -5.09 -4.53
C VAL A 211 23.57 -4.16 -3.61
N ARG A 212 22.87 -3.43 -2.73
CA ARG A 212 23.52 -2.44 -1.84
C ARG A 212 24.18 -3.05 -0.62
N PHE A 213 23.73 -4.22 -0.19
CA PHE A 213 24.23 -4.91 1.00
C PHE A 213 24.72 -6.31 0.63
N GLU A 214 25.68 -6.38 -0.29
CA GLU A 214 26.21 -7.62 -0.84
C GLU A 214 26.82 -8.57 0.23
N ASP A 215 27.35 -7.97 1.30
CA ASP A 215 27.96 -8.72 2.42
C ASP A 215 26.90 -9.34 3.35
N LYS A 216 25.64 -8.95 3.23
CA LYS A 216 24.54 -9.54 4.01
C LYS A 216 24.06 -10.83 3.35
N GLU A 217 24.20 -11.94 4.06
CA GLU A 217 23.72 -13.25 3.59
C GLU A 217 22.21 -13.34 3.56
N THR A 218 21.51 -12.64 4.48
CA THR A 218 20.06 -12.70 4.63
C THR A 218 19.45 -11.33 4.90
N HIS A 219 18.19 -11.13 4.49
CA HIS A 219 17.38 -9.96 4.81
C HIS A 219 16.10 -10.41 5.48
N GLN A 220 15.76 -9.74 6.57
CA GLN A 220 14.52 -9.99 7.31
C GLN A 220 13.30 -9.66 6.47
N VAL A 221 12.28 -10.49 6.61
CA VAL A 221 10.98 -10.39 5.95
C VAL A 221 9.89 -10.59 6.98
N PHE A 222 8.88 -9.71 6.98
CA PHE A 222 7.70 -9.87 7.83
C PHE A 222 6.54 -10.42 7.01
N LEU A 223 5.84 -11.39 7.56
CA LEU A 223 4.59 -11.91 7.02
C LEU A 223 3.46 -11.32 7.85
N GLU A 224 2.74 -10.40 7.25
CA GLU A 224 1.72 -9.60 7.92
C GLU A 224 0.33 -9.98 7.41
N PRO A 225 -0.62 -10.38 8.29
CA PRO A 225 -1.99 -10.64 7.84
C PRO A 225 -2.62 -9.34 7.33
N GLU A 226 -3.17 -9.35 6.11
CA GLU A 226 -3.85 -8.18 5.51
C GLU A 226 -5.17 -7.82 6.21
N GLY A 227 -5.68 -8.70 7.04
CA GLY A 227 -6.89 -8.46 7.82
C GLY A 227 -7.36 -9.70 8.57
N ILE A 228 -8.42 -9.53 9.36
CA ILE A 228 -8.97 -10.57 10.23
C ILE A 228 -9.72 -11.64 9.43
N ALA A 229 -10.45 -11.21 8.41
CA ALA A 229 -11.37 -12.04 7.65
C ALA A 229 -10.82 -12.42 6.25
N THR A 230 -9.50 -12.39 6.08
CA THR A 230 -8.85 -12.77 4.85
C THR A 230 -7.69 -13.72 5.10
N ASP A 231 -7.44 -14.60 4.14
CA ASP A 231 -6.28 -15.50 4.13
C ASP A 231 -5.09 -14.90 3.36
N GLU A 232 -5.11 -13.60 3.09
CA GLU A 232 -4.01 -12.90 2.44
C GLU A 232 -2.94 -12.45 3.45
N TYR A 233 -1.68 -12.76 3.15
CA TYR A 233 -0.50 -12.29 3.87
C TYR A 233 0.35 -11.39 2.99
N TYR A 234 0.68 -10.22 3.53
CA TYR A 234 1.58 -9.23 2.94
C TYR A 234 3.03 -9.57 3.31
N ILE A 235 3.91 -9.59 2.32
CA ILE A 235 5.33 -9.92 2.55
C ILE A 235 6.11 -8.62 2.69
N ASN A 236 6.09 -8.02 3.87
CA ASN A 236 6.75 -6.74 4.12
C ASN A 236 8.28 -6.87 3.99
N GLY A 237 8.89 -5.89 3.32
CA GLY A 237 10.32 -5.88 3.05
C GLY A 237 10.73 -6.61 1.77
N PHE A 238 9.77 -7.13 1.00
CA PHE A 238 9.99 -7.94 -0.20
C PHE A 238 9.34 -7.35 -1.47
N SER A 239 9.29 -6.02 -1.60
CA SER A 239 8.81 -5.38 -2.85
C SER A 239 9.76 -5.73 -4.00
N THR A 240 9.21 -6.08 -5.13
CA THR A 240 9.95 -6.37 -6.37
C THR A 240 9.13 -5.98 -7.59
N SER A 241 9.79 -5.80 -8.71
CA SER A 241 9.16 -5.63 -10.03
C SER A 241 9.64 -6.66 -11.06
N LEU A 242 10.32 -7.70 -10.62
CA LEU A 242 10.74 -8.81 -11.47
C LEU A 242 9.53 -9.51 -12.10
N PRO A 243 9.71 -10.24 -13.23
CA PRO A 243 8.65 -11.02 -13.85
C PRO A 243 7.98 -12.00 -12.88
N PHE A 244 6.70 -12.29 -13.12
CA PHE A 244 5.89 -13.11 -12.21
C PHE A 244 6.50 -14.48 -11.89
N GLU A 245 6.99 -15.17 -12.90
CA GLU A 245 7.66 -16.47 -12.77
C GLU A 245 8.90 -16.40 -11.87
N VAL A 246 9.66 -15.30 -11.95
CA VAL A 246 10.80 -15.05 -11.07
C VAL A 246 10.34 -14.77 -9.64
N GLN A 247 9.19 -14.05 -9.48
CA GLN A 247 8.61 -13.81 -8.15
C GLN A 247 8.22 -15.12 -7.45
N VAL A 248 7.68 -16.10 -8.20
CA VAL A 248 7.36 -17.44 -7.66
C VAL A 248 8.63 -18.09 -7.12
N ASP A 249 9.70 -18.16 -7.93
CA ASP A 249 10.96 -18.76 -7.52
C ASP A 249 11.57 -18.07 -6.31
N LEU A 250 11.47 -16.72 -6.27
CA LEU A 250 11.95 -15.91 -5.15
C LEU A 250 11.22 -16.22 -3.85
N ILE A 251 9.89 -16.22 -3.89
CA ILE A 251 9.07 -16.49 -2.70
C ILE A 251 9.33 -17.90 -2.19
N GLN A 252 9.35 -18.89 -3.08
CA GLN A 252 9.61 -20.28 -2.72
C GLN A 252 11.06 -20.56 -2.31
N SER A 253 11.97 -19.59 -2.45
CA SER A 253 13.32 -19.68 -1.90
C SER A 253 13.45 -19.22 -0.44
N ILE A 254 12.38 -18.66 0.14
CA ILE A 254 12.34 -18.14 1.51
C ILE A 254 11.93 -19.26 2.47
N GLN A 255 12.57 -19.31 3.64
CA GLN A 255 12.26 -20.29 4.67
C GLN A 255 10.80 -20.18 5.15
N GLY A 256 10.08 -21.32 5.12
CA GLY A 256 8.65 -21.39 5.46
C GLY A 256 7.69 -21.00 4.34
N LEU A 257 8.23 -20.60 3.17
CA LEU A 257 7.45 -20.23 1.99
C LEU A 257 7.69 -21.16 0.79
N GLU A 258 8.29 -22.32 0.98
CA GLU A 258 8.70 -23.25 -0.09
C GLU A 258 7.52 -23.74 -0.94
N SER A 259 6.31 -23.72 -0.37
CA SER A 259 5.06 -24.08 -1.05
C SER A 259 4.10 -22.89 -1.21
N ALA A 260 4.59 -21.67 -1.03
CA ALA A 260 3.73 -20.49 -1.02
C ALA A 260 3.06 -20.24 -2.38
N GLU A 261 1.78 -19.90 -2.32
CA GLU A 261 0.95 -19.53 -3.46
C GLU A 261 0.77 -18.02 -3.50
N ILE A 262 1.14 -17.37 -4.60
CA ILE A 262 0.97 -15.93 -4.81
C ILE A 262 -0.48 -15.65 -5.22
N LEU A 263 -1.21 -14.89 -4.40
CA LEU A 263 -2.56 -14.41 -4.71
C LEU A 263 -2.54 -13.12 -5.55
N ARG A 264 -1.57 -12.25 -5.27
CA ARG A 264 -1.36 -10.99 -5.99
C ARG A 264 0.14 -10.80 -6.23
N PRO A 265 0.58 -10.56 -7.46
CA PRO A 265 1.98 -10.32 -7.74
C PRO A 265 2.46 -8.99 -7.13
N ALA A 266 3.75 -8.90 -6.88
CA ALA A 266 4.43 -7.65 -6.63
C ALA A 266 4.52 -6.83 -7.92
N TYR A 267 4.58 -5.49 -7.79
CA TYR A 267 4.83 -4.59 -8.90
C TYR A 267 5.48 -3.29 -8.41
N ALA A 268 6.17 -2.62 -9.31
CA ALA A 268 6.53 -1.22 -9.11
C ALA A 268 5.47 -0.32 -9.75
N VAL A 269 5.30 0.88 -9.22
CA VAL A 269 4.48 1.92 -9.83
C VAL A 269 5.27 3.22 -9.91
N GLU A 270 5.32 3.80 -11.10
CA GLU A 270 5.79 5.17 -11.31
C GLU A 270 4.61 6.12 -11.34
N TYR A 271 4.81 7.33 -10.81
CA TYR A 271 3.77 8.36 -10.78
C TYR A 271 4.39 9.75 -10.78
N ASP A 272 3.62 10.74 -11.25
CA ASP A 272 4.04 12.12 -11.21
C ASP A 272 3.97 12.70 -9.80
N PHE A 273 4.86 13.61 -9.49
CA PHE A 273 4.83 14.39 -8.26
C PHE A 273 5.29 15.84 -8.56
N VAL A 274 4.91 16.76 -7.70
CA VAL A 274 5.44 18.14 -7.69
C VAL A 274 6.52 18.21 -6.62
N ASP A 275 7.65 18.83 -6.95
CA ASP A 275 8.69 19.07 -5.94
C ASP A 275 8.12 19.98 -4.85
N PRO A 276 8.19 19.60 -3.57
CA PRO A 276 7.59 20.38 -2.49
C PRO A 276 8.22 21.76 -2.28
N ARG A 277 9.27 22.09 -3.01
CA ARG A 277 9.92 23.40 -3.01
C ARG A 277 9.38 24.35 -4.08
N GLU A 278 8.47 23.91 -4.95
CA GLU A 278 7.86 24.68 -6.04
C GLU A 278 6.70 25.59 -5.61
#